data_88e07b94845beeda8915b9fcead2e476
#
_entry.id   88e07b94845beeda8915b9fcead2e476
#
_cell.length_a   1.000
_cell.length_b   1.000
_cell.length_c   1.000
_cell.angle_alpha   90.00
_cell.angle_beta   90.00
_cell.angle_gamma   90.00
#
_symmetry.space_group_name_H-M   'P 1'
#
loop_
_entity.id
_entity.type
_entity.pdbx_description
1 polymer ?
#
loop_
_entity_poly.entity_id
_entity_poly.type
_entity_poly.pdbx_seq_one_letter_code
_entity_poly.pdbx_strand_id
1 'polypeptide(L)' 'MIIGIDFDGTLVDHQFPKLGKAVPGAIETCHALIAAGHQLILWTMRSGETLSDAEGWCQVHGIALYGINRNPDQKW' A
#
# COMPACT_ATOMS: atom_id res chain seq x y z
N MET A 1 -14.19 -7.14 -0.41
CA MET A 1 -13.52 -7.17 -1.72
C MET A 1 -12.02 -7.02 -1.51
N ILE A 2 -11.22 -7.65 -2.34
CA ILE A 2 -9.77 -7.48 -2.30
C ILE A 2 -9.39 -6.42 -3.33
N ILE A 3 -8.67 -5.41 -2.88
CA ILE A 3 -8.34 -4.24 -3.70
C ILE A 3 -6.82 -4.09 -3.78
N GLY A 4 -6.28 -4.09 -5.00
CA GLY A 4 -4.88 -3.80 -5.23
C GLY A 4 -4.64 -2.30 -5.27
N ILE A 5 -3.62 -1.82 -4.56
CA ILE A 5 -3.27 -0.40 -4.52
C ILE A 5 -1.79 -0.25 -4.86
N ASP A 6 -1.52 0.63 -5.82
CA ASP A 6 -0.16 1.01 -6.18
C ASP A 6 0.41 1.96 -5.12
N PHE A 7 1.74 1.99 -4.98
CA PHE A 7 2.39 2.81 -3.96
C PHE A 7 2.90 4.14 -4.54
N ASP A 8 3.98 4.09 -5.33
CA ASP A 8 4.57 5.32 -5.89
C ASP A 8 3.64 5.96 -6.90
N GLY A 9 3.33 7.23 -6.70
CA GLY A 9 2.40 7.98 -7.54
C GLY A 9 0.93 7.81 -7.17
N THR A 10 0.61 6.95 -6.21
CA THR A 10 -0.78 6.72 -5.75
C THR A 10 -0.94 7.02 -4.27
N LEU A 11 -0.21 6.33 -3.40
CA LEU A 11 -0.25 6.60 -1.96
C LEU A 11 0.70 7.74 -1.58
N VAL A 12 1.82 7.84 -2.27
CA VAL A 12 2.81 8.89 -2.07
C VAL A 12 3.19 9.49 -3.43
N ASP A 13 3.69 10.72 -3.42
CA ASP A 13 4.26 11.32 -4.62
C ASP A 13 5.42 10.46 -5.10
N HIS A 14 5.61 10.40 -6.43
CA HIS A 14 6.65 9.56 -7.01
C HIS A 14 8.03 10.20 -6.80
N GLN A 15 8.76 9.72 -5.80
CA GLN A 15 10.11 10.17 -5.44
C GLN A 15 11.08 9.00 -5.32
N PHE A 16 10.75 7.87 -5.93
CA PHE A 16 11.59 6.68 -5.86
C PHE A 16 13.07 7.00 -6.13
N PRO A 17 14.02 6.46 -5.35
CA PRO A 17 13.85 5.43 -4.32
C PRO A 17 13.41 5.96 -2.94
N LYS A 18 13.30 7.26 -2.79
CA LYS A 18 12.84 7.87 -1.53
C LYS A 18 11.34 7.68 -1.35
N LEU A 19 10.88 7.84 -0.12
CA LEU A 19 9.46 7.93 0.16
C LEU A 19 8.98 9.34 -0.12
N GLY A 20 8.04 9.50 -1.04
CA GLY A 20 7.41 10.78 -1.32
C GLY A 20 6.44 11.18 -0.22
N LYS A 21 5.90 12.38 -0.34
CA LYS A 21 4.84 12.84 0.56
C LYS A 21 3.56 12.09 0.26
N ALA A 22 2.73 11.88 1.29
CA ALA A 22 1.43 11.26 1.11
C ALA A 22 0.59 12.09 0.12
N VAL A 23 -0.03 11.39 -0.83
CA VAL A 23 -1.00 12.03 -1.73
C VAL A 23 -2.22 12.43 -0.90
N PRO A 24 -2.72 13.68 -1.04
CA PRO A 24 -3.88 14.13 -0.25
C PRO A 24 -5.06 13.17 -0.38
N GLY A 25 -5.60 12.73 0.76
CA GLY A 25 -6.74 11.82 0.81
C GLY A 25 -6.40 10.35 0.69
N ALA A 26 -5.17 9.98 0.35
CA ALA A 26 -4.80 8.58 0.12
C ALA A 26 -4.90 7.75 1.40
N ILE A 27 -4.37 8.25 2.51
CA ILE A 27 -4.39 7.52 3.79
C ILE A 27 -5.84 7.35 4.27
N GLU A 28 -6.63 8.42 4.20
CA GLU A 28 -8.03 8.41 4.61
C GLU A 28 -8.84 7.43 3.76
N THR A 29 -8.57 7.38 2.46
CA THR A 29 -9.24 6.44 1.55
C THR A 29 -8.91 5.00 1.92
N CYS A 30 -7.64 4.70 2.23
CA CYS A 30 -7.25 3.36 2.67
C CYS A 30 -8.00 2.97 3.95
N HIS A 31 -8.05 3.87 4.92
CA HIS A 31 -8.76 3.60 6.17
C HIS A 31 -10.26 3.37 5.94
N ALA A 32 -10.87 4.15 5.05
CA ALA A 32 -12.29 4.01 4.73
C ALA A 32 -12.57 2.66 4.05
N LEU A 33 -11.69 2.22 3.15
CA LEU A 33 -11.84 0.93 2.48
C LEU A 33 -11.73 -0.23 3.47
N ILE A 34 -10.75 -0.17 4.38
CA ILE A 34 -10.56 -1.19 5.40
C ILE A 34 -11.77 -1.21 6.36
N ALA A 35 -12.26 -0.03 6.77
CA ALA A 35 -13.42 0.08 7.64
C ALA A 35 -14.68 -0.47 6.99
N ALA A 36 -14.77 -0.41 5.66
CA ALA A 36 -15.90 -0.97 4.91
C ALA A 36 -15.77 -2.49 4.70
N GLY A 37 -14.73 -3.12 5.23
CA GLY A 37 -14.54 -4.57 5.16
C GLY A 37 -13.70 -5.03 3.97
N HIS A 38 -13.08 -4.12 3.24
CA HIS A 38 -12.21 -4.48 2.12
C HIS A 38 -10.80 -4.81 2.62
N GLN A 39 -10.10 -5.64 1.85
CA GLN A 39 -8.72 -6.03 2.13
C GLN A 39 -7.82 -5.40 1.08
N LEU A 40 -6.72 -4.80 1.52
CA LEU A 40 -5.81 -4.09 0.62
C LEU A 40 -4.55 -4.89 0.35
N ILE A 41 -4.16 -4.96 -0.92
CA ILE A 41 -2.91 -5.55 -1.35
C ILE A 41 -2.05 -4.43 -1.93
N LEU A 42 -0.83 -4.30 -1.44
CA LEU A 42 0.12 -3.34 -1.98
C LEU A 42 0.79 -3.94 -3.22
N TRP A 43 0.62 -3.28 -4.36
CA TRP A 43 1.29 -3.65 -5.61
C TRP A 43 2.37 -2.62 -5.91
N THR A 44 3.62 -3.05 -6.02
CA THR A 44 4.74 -2.14 -6.22
C THR A 44 5.91 -2.85 -6.89
N MET A 45 6.69 -2.08 -7.65
CA MET A 45 7.94 -2.57 -8.24
C MET A 45 9.11 -2.48 -7.27
N ARG A 46 8.90 -1.91 -6.08
CA ARG A 46 9.92 -1.83 -5.05
C ARG A 46 10.33 -3.22 -4.58
N SER A 47 11.59 -3.36 -4.17
CA SER A 47 12.12 -4.61 -3.63
C SER A 47 13.17 -4.29 -2.56
N GLY A 48 13.56 -5.29 -1.77
CA GLY A 48 14.58 -5.11 -0.74
C GLY A 48 14.25 -3.97 0.22
N GLU A 49 15.21 -3.09 0.46
CA GLU A 49 15.05 -1.96 1.39
C GLU A 49 13.95 -1.01 0.96
N THR A 50 13.83 -0.74 -0.34
CA THR A 50 12.80 0.20 -0.81
C THR A 50 11.41 -0.37 -0.61
N LEU A 51 11.24 -1.68 -0.67
CA LEU A 51 9.97 -2.35 -0.34
C LEU A 51 9.71 -2.29 1.17
N SER A 52 10.73 -2.53 1.99
CA SER A 52 10.60 -2.41 3.45
C SER A 52 10.20 -1.00 3.86
N ASP A 53 10.74 0.02 3.17
CA ASP A 53 10.37 1.42 3.43
C ASP A 53 8.88 1.65 3.15
N ALA A 54 8.38 1.14 2.02
CA ALA A 54 6.96 1.28 1.67
C ALA A 54 6.06 0.54 2.66
N GLU A 55 6.44 -0.66 3.05
CA GLU A 55 5.70 -1.45 4.05
C GLU A 55 5.67 -0.74 5.39
N GLY A 56 6.83 -0.21 5.84
CA GLY A 56 6.92 0.56 7.08
C GLY A 56 6.06 1.82 7.04
N TRP A 57 6.00 2.49 5.88
CA TRP A 57 5.15 3.65 5.69
C TRP A 57 3.67 3.29 5.91
N CYS A 58 3.21 2.20 5.31
CA CYS A 58 1.84 1.73 5.51
C CYS A 58 1.58 1.42 6.98
N GLN A 59 2.52 0.75 7.64
CA GLN A 59 2.40 0.37 9.05
C GLN A 59 2.32 1.60 9.95
N VAL A 60 3.16 2.60 9.73
CA VAL A 60 3.16 3.84 10.51
C VAL A 60 1.83 4.58 10.36
N HIS A 61 1.22 4.53 9.18
CA HIS A 61 -0.06 5.19 8.94
C HIS A 61 -1.28 4.31 9.26
N GLY A 62 -1.07 3.17 9.89
CA GLY A 62 -2.16 2.30 10.33
C GLY A 62 -2.90 1.63 9.18
N ILE A 63 -2.25 1.46 8.03
CA ILE A 63 -2.83 0.78 6.88
C ILE A 63 -2.46 -0.70 6.95
N ALA A 64 -3.42 -1.52 7.35
CA ALA A 64 -3.22 -2.97 7.43
C ALA A 64 -3.27 -3.57 6.02
N LEU A 65 -2.18 -4.21 5.61
CA LEU A 65 -2.09 -4.84 4.29
C LEU A 65 -2.43 -6.33 4.40
N TYR A 66 -3.25 -6.80 3.47
CA TYR A 66 -3.60 -8.21 3.35
C TYR A 66 -2.53 -9.00 2.62
N GLY A 67 -1.82 -8.35 1.73
CA GLY A 67 -0.72 -8.94 0.99
C GLY A 67 0.14 -7.87 0.33
N ILE A 68 1.32 -8.30 -0.12
CA ILE A 68 2.26 -7.43 -0.84
C ILE A 68 2.67 -8.18 -2.10
N ASN A 69 2.37 -7.59 -3.25
CA ASN A 69 2.67 -8.15 -4.58
C ASN A 69 2.11 -9.56 -4.82
N ARG A 70 1.10 -9.95 -4.05
CA ARG A 70 0.41 -11.22 -4.23
C ARG A 70 -0.93 -11.17 -3.52
N ASN A 71 -1.87 -11.97 -4.02
CA ASN A 71 -3.14 -12.20 -3.34
C ASN A 71 -3.01 -13.50 -2.53
N PRO A 72 -3.00 -13.44 -1.18
CA PRO A 72 -2.87 -14.65 -0.36
C PRO A 72 -3.98 -15.69 -0.58
N ASP A 73 -5.14 -15.27 -1.09
CA ASP A 73 -6.25 -16.18 -1.38
C ASP A 73 -6.11 -16.87 -2.73
N GLN A 74 -5.17 -16.43 -3.55
CA GLN A 74 -5.00 -16.96 -4.89
C GLN A 74 -4.19 -18.25 -4.86
N LYS A 75 -4.76 -19.27 -5.48
CA LYS A 75 -4.12 -20.60 -5.56
C LYS A 75 -3.91 -20.95 -7.03
N TRP A 76 -2.66 -21.19 -7.40
CA TRP A 76 -2.28 -21.70 -8.72
C TRP A 76 -1.18 -22.71 -8.63
#